data_bd1f1abcb442d01b0c7ef58fd028dccd
#
_entry.id   bd1f1abcb442d01b0c7ef58fd028dccd
#
_cell.length_a   1.000
_cell.length_b   1.000
_cell.length_c   1.000
_cell.angle_alpha   90.00
_cell.angle_beta   90.00
_cell.angle_gamma   90.00
#
_symmetry.space_group_name_H-M   'P 1'
#
loop_
_entity.id
_entity.type
_entity.pdbx_description
1 polymer ?
#
loop_
_entity_poly.entity_id
_entity_poly.type
_entity_poly.pdbx_seq_one_letter_code
_entity_poly.pdbx_strand_id
1 'polypeptide(L)'
;MRTLETLVRVLLIGAGLMIAAPAIALDGSKTEGSMAPPPMTPVEAFRSGAHWLKTGETVKAVSSLEYAAEKGHALAQWKLGRMYAEGDGVAQNDLKAFEYFRRIADGHAEDNPDTPQARFVANAFVALGHYYLEGIPKTEIKRDPSRAREMFAYAASYFRDPDAQYYLARLYLDGTGAPHDPRQAARWFGLSAQKGQCEAQAMLGAMLFAGDHVPRQAARGLMWLALAKDSARTDQAWITKLYDSAVKQASEDERALAAVYLRRWLETRRE
;
A
#
# COMPACT_ATOMS: atom_id res chain seq x y z
N MET A 1 7.61 43.87 -30.21
CA MET A 1 7.48 44.30 -31.62
C MET A 1 6.82 43.10 -32.32
N ARG A 2 5.56 43.34 -32.58
CA ARG A 2 4.93 43.38 -33.92
C ARG A 2 4.85 41.98 -34.54
N THR A 3 3.76 41.48 -34.94
CA THR A 3 2.45 41.80 -35.52
C THR A 3 2.08 40.64 -36.42
N LEU A 4 0.99 40.24 -36.66
CA LEU A 4 -0.36 40.56 -37.13
C LEU A 4 -0.91 39.27 -37.74
N GLU A 5 -2.10 38.83 -37.38
CA GLU A 5 -3.37 39.03 -38.09
C GLU A 5 -3.41 38.70 -39.56
N THR A 6 -4.36 37.87 -39.99
CA THR A 6 -5.46 38.17 -40.93
C THR A 6 -6.16 36.86 -41.31
N LEU A 7 -7.38 36.57 -40.90
CA LEU A 7 -8.68 36.88 -41.52
C LEU A 7 -8.77 36.63 -43.06
N VAL A 8 -9.61 35.66 -43.47
CA VAL A 8 -10.51 35.84 -44.63
C VAL A 8 -11.78 34.99 -44.47
N ARG A 9 -12.90 35.67 -44.45
CA ARG A 9 -14.26 35.20 -44.74
C ARG A 9 -14.47 35.03 -46.21
N VAL A 10 -15.25 34.04 -46.67
CA VAL A 10 -16.11 34.16 -47.84
C VAL A 10 -17.43 33.43 -47.64
N LEU A 11 -18.51 34.19 -47.77
CA LEU A 11 -19.90 33.80 -47.94
C LEU A 11 -20.17 33.46 -49.42
N LEU A 12 -21.24 32.67 -49.68
CA LEU A 12 -22.32 32.91 -50.64
C LEU A 12 -23.09 31.57 -50.91
N ILE A 13 -24.36 31.47 -50.54
CA ILE A 13 -25.65 31.77 -51.23
C ILE A 13 -25.92 30.85 -52.42
N GLY A 14 -27.03 30.16 -52.37
CA GLY A 14 -27.73 29.77 -53.58
C GLY A 14 -28.77 28.65 -53.46
N ALA A 15 -30.01 29.07 -53.23
CA ALA A 15 -31.24 28.67 -53.91
C ALA A 15 -31.80 27.25 -53.73
N GLY A 16 -33.00 27.26 -53.32
CA GLY A 16 -33.95 26.17 -53.05
C GLY A 16 -34.49 25.47 -54.29
N LEU A 17 -35.04 24.32 -53.99
CA LEU A 17 -36.11 23.70 -54.75
C LEU A 17 -37.05 22.93 -53.81
N MET A 18 -38.32 23.40 -53.76
CA MET A 18 -39.38 22.60 -53.13
C MET A 18 -39.80 21.47 -54.07
N ILE A 19 -39.86 20.28 -53.54
CA ILE A 19 -40.65 19.20 -54.17
C ILE A 19 -41.43 18.49 -53.07
N ALA A 20 -42.73 18.30 -53.38
CA ALA A 20 -43.79 17.84 -52.49
C ALA A 20 -43.56 16.41 -51.94
N ALA A 21 -44.12 16.21 -50.74
CA ALA A 21 -44.23 14.95 -50.06
C ALA A 21 -45.27 14.00 -50.73
N PRO A 22 -45.06 12.69 -50.58
CA PRO A 22 -46.19 11.81 -50.37
C PRO A 22 -46.20 11.31 -48.91
N ALA A 23 -47.38 11.38 -48.30
CA ALA A 23 -47.68 10.71 -47.03
C ALA A 23 -47.52 9.20 -47.19
N ILE A 24 -46.67 8.63 -46.37
CA ILE A 24 -46.63 7.16 -46.21
C ILE A 24 -46.92 6.85 -44.74
N ALA A 25 -47.81 5.89 -44.61
CA ALA A 25 -48.45 5.38 -43.43
C ALA A 25 -47.53 5.14 -42.23
N LEU A 26 -48.08 5.43 -41.06
CA LEU A 26 -47.62 4.97 -39.77
C LEU A 26 -47.62 3.44 -39.75
N ASP A 27 -46.47 2.83 -39.88
CA ASP A 27 -46.23 1.46 -39.43
C ASP A 27 -45.58 1.53 -38.05
N GLY A 28 -46.35 1.09 -37.06
CA GLY A 28 -45.95 1.10 -35.66
C GLY A 28 -44.97 -0.03 -35.32
N SER A 29 -43.80 -0.05 -35.95
CA SER A 29 -42.71 -0.87 -35.45
C SER A 29 -41.99 -0.08 -34.34
N LYS A 30 -42.27 -0.44 -33.10
CA LYS A 30 -41.45 -0.12 -31.96
C LYS A 30 -40.00 -0.54 -32.30
N THR A 31 -39.17 0.39 -32.73
CA THR A 31 -37.74 0.22 -32.61
C THR A 31 -37.46 0.21 -31.10
N GLU A 32 -37.39 -0.98 -30.54
CA GLU A 32 -36.68 -1.19 -29.31
C GLU A 32 -35.26 -0.66 -29.55
N GLY A 33 -35.01 0.55 -29.09
CA GLY A 33 -33.67 1.09 -29.05
C GLY A 33 -32.84 0.09 -28.26
N SER A 34 -31.95 -0.60 -28.98
CA SER A 34 -30.88 -1.37 -28.35
C SER A 34 -30.08 -0.38 -27.50
N MET A 35 -30.52 -0.17 -26.27
CA MET A 35 -29.70 0.50 -25.28
C MET A 35 -28.49 -0.39 -25.11
N ALA A 36 -27.34 0.10 -25.56
CA ALA A 36 -26.06 -0.52 -25.20
C ALA A 36 -26.08 -0.77 -23.68
N PRO A 37 -25.69 -1.94 -23.22
CA PRO A 37 -25.69 -2.23 -21.79
C PRO A 37 -24.95 -1.09 -21.08
N PRO A 38 -25.43 -0.61 -19.93
CA PRO A 38 -24.79 0.49 -19.23
C PRO A 38 -23.31 0.14 -19.01
N PRO A 39 -22.40 1.11 -19.16
CA PRO A 39 -20.99 0.84 -19.00
C PRO A 39 -20.74 0.23 -17.61
N MET A 40 -19.96 -0.84 -17.55
CA MET A 40 -19.60 -1.54 -16.32
C MET A 40 -19.02 -0.55 -15.32
N THR A 41 -19.51 -0.56 -14.08
CA THR A 41 -18.95 0.28 -13.02
C THR A 41 -17.54 -0.19 -12.60
N PRO A 42 -16.69 0.67 -12.06
CA PRO A 42 -15.35 0.26 -11.57
C PRO A 42 -15.42 -0.87 -10.54
N VAL A 43 -16.45 -0.89 -9.70
CA VAL A 43 -16.68 -1.94 -8.70
C VAL A 43 -17.04 -3.27 -9.36
N GLU A 44 -17.90 -3.26 -10.37
CA GLU A 44 -18.25 -4.46 -11.13
C GLU A 44 -17.06 -5.00 -11.90
N ALA A 45 -16.28 -4.12 -12.52
CA ALA A 45 -15.05 -4.50 -13.21
C ALA A 45 -14.03 -5.13 -12.26
N PHE A 46 -13.84 -4.55 -11.06
CA PHE A 46 -13.00 -5.14 -10.03
C PHE A 46 -13.50 -6.52 -9.59
N ARG A 47 -14.79 -6.69 -9.36
CA ARG A 47 -15.39 -8.00 -9.00
C ARG A 47 -15.17 -9.04 -10.11
N SER A 48 -15.37 -8.64 -11.36
CA SER A 48 -15.11 -9.51 -12.53
C SER A 48 -13.63 -9.90 -12.61
N GLY A 49 -12.73 -8.94 -12.46
CA GLY A 49 -11.29 -9.20 -12.41
C GLY A 49 -10.90 -10.17 -11.29
N ALA A 50 -11.45 -9.97 -10.09
CA ALA A 50 -11.22 -10.87 -8.96
C ALA A 50 -11.79 -12.29 -9.19
N HIS A 51 -12.92 -12.40 -9.86
CA HIS A 51 -13.50 -13.68 -10.28
C HIS A 51 -12.58 -14.39 -11.28
N TRP A 52 -12.15 -13.71 -12.34
CA TRP A 52 -11.26 -14.27 -13.37
C TRP A 52 -9.90 -14.72 -12.79
N LEU A 53 -9.36 -14.03 -11.79
CA LEU A 53 -8.16 -14.50 -11.08
C LEU A 53 -8.38 -15.85 -10.39
N LYS A 54 -9.56 -16.05 -9.75
CA LYS A 54 -9.88 -17.32 -9.09
C LYS A 54 -10.08 -18.48 -10.08
N THR A 55 -10.51 -18.20 -11.29
CA THR A 55 -10.72 -19.21 -12.33
C THR A 55 -9.50 -19.43 -13.23
N GLY A 56 -8.39 -18.71 -12.99
CA GLY A 56 -7.16 -18.83 -13.77
C GLY A 56 -7.17 -18.08 -15.11
N GLU A 57 -8.21 -17.30 -15.38
CA GLU A 57 -8.38 -16.52 -16.61
C GLU A 57 -7.61 -15.18 -16.54
N THR A 58 -6.30 -15.24 -16.38
CA THR A 58 -5.45 -14.10 -16.02
C THR A 58 -5.57 -12.92 -16.98
N VAL A 59 -5.63 -13.17 -18.30
CA VAL A 59 -5.75 -12.09 -19.30
C VAL A 59 -7.04 -11.30 -19.12
N LYS A 60 -8.17 -11.99 -18.93
CA LYS A 60 -9.46 -11.34 -18.67
C LYS A 60 -9.45 -10.59 -17.34
N ALA A 61 -8.80 -11.18 -16.33
CA ALA A 61 -8.65 -10.57 -15.02
C ALA A 61 -7.89 -9.24 -15.10
N VAL A 62 -6.73 -9.23 -15.77
CA VAL A 62 -5.91 -8.04 -15.93
C VAL A 62 -6.68 -6.94 -16.65
N SER A 63 -7.32 -7.24 -17.79
CA SER A 63 -8.12 -6.24 -18.53
C SER A 63 -9.25 -5.64 -17.69
N SER A 64 -9.95 -6.46 -16.91
CA SER A 64 -11.03 -5.99 -16.03
C SER A 64 -10.51 -5.13 -14.87
N LEU A 65 -9.35 -5.52 -14.30
CA LEU A 65 -8.69 -4.75 -13.24
C LEU A 65 -8.12 -3.44 -13.77
N GLU A 66 -7.55 -3.42 -14.99
CA GLU A 66 -7.02 -2.21 -15.63
C GLU A 66 -8.15 -1.19 -15.85
N TYR A 67 -9.29 -1.63 -16.39
CA TYR A 67 -10.45 -0.76 -16.52
C TYR A 67 -10.89 -0.16 -15.16
N ALA A 68 -10.99 -0.98 -14.11
CA ALA A 68 -11.36 -0.49 -12.78
C ALA A 68 -10.31 0.50 -12.24
N ALA A 69 -9.01 0.20 -12.42
CA ALA A 69 -7.90 1.02 -11.97
C ALA A 69 -7.83 2.38 -12.67
N GLU A 70 -8.10 2.42 -13.99
CA GLU A 70 -8.20 3.65 -14.77
C GLU A 70 -9.32 4.57 -14.30
N LYS A 71 -10.40 3.98 -13.78
CA LYS A 71 -11.53 4.71 -13.16
C LYS A 71 -11.30 5.04 -11.68
N GLY A 72 -10.07 4.90 -11.18
CA GLY A 72 -9.69 5.30 -9.83
C GLY A 72 -10.04 4.29 -8.72
N HIS A 73 -10.35 3.04 -9.05
CA HIS A 73 -10.66 2.04 -8.02
C HIS A 73 -9.41 1.57 -7.28
N ALA A 74 -9.20 2.05 -6.05
CA ALA A 74 -7.97 1.85 -5.27
C ALA A 74 -7.56 0.37 -5.12
N LEU A 75 -8.52 -0.55 -4.86
CA LEU A 75 -8.20 -1.97 -4.74
C LEU A 75 -7.75 -2.60 -6.06
N ALA A 76 -8.26 -2.12 -7.21
CA ALA A 76 -7.81 -2.58 -8.51
C ALA A 76 -6.38 -2.11 -8.79
N GLN A 77 -6.10 -0.84 -8.50
CA GLN A 77 -4.75 -0.28 -8.59
C GLN A 77 -3.77 -1.05 -7.69
N TRP A 78 -4.16 -1.29 -6.43
CA TRP A 78 -3.34 -2.05 -5.49
C TRP A 78 -3.08 -3.49 -5.96
N LYS A 79 -4.12 -4.19 -6.46
CA LYS A 79 -3.96 -5.58 -6.95
C LYS A 79 -3.03 -5.63 -8.16
N LEU A 80 -3.18 -4.70 -9.12
CA LEU A 80 -2.29 -4.62 -10.28
C LEU A 80 -0.86 -4.24 -9.87
N GLY A 81 -0.71 -3.26 -8.97
CA GLY A 81 0.60 -2.91 -8.41
C GLY A 81 1.33 -4.13 -7.86
N ARG A 82 0.64 -4.94 -7.05
CA ARG A 82 1.21 -6.19 -6.52
C ARG A 82 1.49 -7.23 -7.60
N MET A 83 0.58 -7.43 -8.54
CA MET A 83 0.78 -8.39 -9.64
C MET A 83 2.03 -8.04 -10.44
N TYR A 84 2.24 -6.76 -10.76
CA TYR A 84 3.44 -6.32 -11.47
C TYR A 84 4.71 -6.37 -10.61
N ALA A 85 4.62 -6.10 -9.30
CA ALA A 85 5.77 -6.19 -8.39
C ALA A 85 6.24 -7.64 -8.18
N GLU A 86 5.31 -8.59 -8.10
CA GLU A 86 5.57 -10.00 -7.79
C GLU A 86 5.71 -10.87 -9.06
N GLY A 87 5.28 -10.38 -10.23
CA GLY A 87 5.19 -11.19 -11.46
C GLY A 87 4.04 -12.21 -11.39
N ASP A 88 3.01 -11.95 -10.57
CA ASP A 88 1.87 -12.85 -10.37
C ASP A 88 0.87 -12.71 -11.53
N GLY A 89 0.93 -13.67 -12.47
CA GLY A 89 0.07 -13.71 -13.64
C GLY A 89 0.39 -12.68 -14.75
N VAL A 90 1.39 -11.83 -14.52
CA VAL A 90 1.95 -10.88 -15.50
C VAL A 90 3.46 -10.88 -15.41
N ALA A 91 4.16 -10.43 -16.45
CA ALA A 91 5.60 -10.24 -16.36
C ALA A 91 5.92 -9.17 -15.29
N GLN A 92 6.87 -9.49 -14.42
CA GLN A 92 7.31 -8.54 -13.39
C GLN A 92 7.75 -7.21 -14.01
N ASN A 93 7.29 -6.11 -13.43
CA ASN A 93 7.61 -4.77 -13.89
C ASN A 93 7.49 -3.75 -12.74
N ASP A 94 8.61 -3.46 -12.11
CA ASP A 94 8.67 -2.56 -10.96
C ASP A 94 8.22 -1.13 -11.29
N LEU A 95 8.46 -0.65 -12.53
CA LEU A 95 8.00 0.68 -12.92
C LEU A 95 6.47 0.75 -13.01
N LYS A 96 5.83 -0.26 -13.61
CA LYS A 96 4.36 -0.33 -13.63
C LYS A 96 3.79 -0.48 -12.22
N ALA A 97 4.41 -1.30 -11.36
CA ALA A 97 4.02 -1.45 -9.98
C ALA A 97 4.09 -0.12 -9.23
N PHE A 98 5.21 0.60 -9.36
CA PHE A 98 5.38 1.93 -8.81
C PHE A 98 4.31 2.92 -9.30
N GLU A 99 3.99 2.92 -10.58
CA GLU A 99 2.96 3.80 -11.15
C GLU A 99 1.58 3.54 -10.57
N TYR A 100 1.19 2.28 -10.38
CA TYR A 100 -0.07 1.92 -9.74
C TYR A 100 -0.11 2.35 -8.27
N PHE A 101 0.95 2.11 -7.50
CA PHE A 101 1.02 2.56 -6.10
C PHE A 101 1.02 4.09 -6.00
N ARG A 102 1.69 4.79 -6.92
CA ARG A 102 1.65 6.26 -6.97
C ARG A 102 0.25 6.78 -7.25
N ARG A 103 -0.50 6.19 -8.18
CA ARG A 103 -1.90 6.59 -8.42
C ARG A 103 -2.76 6.46 -7.17
N ILE A 104 -2.53 5.44 -6.35
CA ILE A 104 -3.22 5.30 -5.06
C ILE A 104 -2.82 6.44 -4.12
N ALA A 105 -1.53 6.71 -3.97
CA ALA A 105 -1.05 7.79 -3.11
C ALA A 105 -1.59 9.17 -3.56
N ASP A 106 -1.61 9.42 -4.88
CA ASP A 106 -2.09 10.69 -5.44
C ASP A 106 -3.62 10.87 -5.29
N GLY A 107 -4.40 9.78 -5.37
CA GLY A 107 -5.87 9.84 -5.39
C GLY A 107 -6.56 9.54 -4.07
N HIS A 108 -5.88 8.90 -3.12
CA HIS A 108 -6.48 8.34 -1.91
C HIS A 108 -5.72 8.67 -0.62
N ALA A 109 -4.76 9.61 -0.67
CA ALA A 109 -3.99 9.99 0.51
C ALA A 109 -4.88 10.47 1.67
N GLU A 110 -5.92 11.21 1.37
CA GLU A 110 -6.83 11.80 2.36
C GLU A 110 -8.03 10.91 2.70
N ASP A 111 -8.06 9.67 2.21
CA ASP A 111 -9.14 8.73 2.53
C ASP A 111 -9.20 8.50 4.06
N ASN A 112 -10.41 8.33 4.58
CA ASN A 112 -10.61 8.09 6.01
C ASN A 112 -9.81 6.85 6.46
N PRO A 113 -8.85 7.02 7.41
CA PRO A 113 -7.96 5.94 7.86
C PRO A 113 -8.66 4.80 8.60
N ASP A 114 -9.90 5.02 9.04
CA ASP A 114 -10.66 4.00 9.80
C ASP A 114 -11.52 3.10 8.87
N THR A 115 -11.41 3.26 7.55
CA THR A 115 -12.09 2.38 6.58
C THR A 115 -11.31 1.10 6.31
N PRO A 116 -11.98 -0.02 5.96
CA PRO A 116 -11.29 -1.25 5.56
C PRO A 116 -10.36 -1.08 4.35
N GLN A 117 -10.63 -0.08 3.49
CA GLN A 117 -9.84 0.22 2.30
C GLN A 117 -8.54 0.94 2.64
N ALA A 118 -8.49 1.69 3.73
CA ALA A 118 -7.33 2.49 4.15
C ALA A 118 -6.03 1.68 4.26
N ARG A 119 -6.12 0.40 4.63
CA ARG A 119 -4.97 -0.50 4.67
C ARG A 119 -4.30 -0.67 3.30
N PHE A 120 -5.05 -0.65 2.20
CA PHE A 120 -4.49 -0.79 0.85
C PHE A 120 -3.80 0.50 0.42
N VAL A 121 -4.34 1.65 0.87
CA VAL A 121 -3.70 2.96 0.66
C VAL A 121 -2.39 3.03 1.45
N ALA A 122 -2.42 2.67 2.73
CA ALA A 122 -1.22 2.60 3.57
C ALA A 122 -0.14 1.68 2.95
N ASN A 123 -0.52 0.48 2.49
CA ASN A 123 0.40 -0.44 1.83
C ASN A 123 0.99 0.14 0.54
N ALA A 124 0.26 0.97 -0.20
CA ALA A 124 0.81 1.64 -1.38
C ALA A 124 1.91 2.64 -0.99
N PHE A 125 1.73 3.41 0.07
CA PHE A 125 2.78 4.28 0.61
C PHE A 125 4.00 3.48 1.09
N VAL A 126 3.78 2.33 1.74
CA VAL A 126 4.88 1.42 2.14
C VAL A 126 5.64 0.93 0.91
N ALA A 127 4.95 0.47 -0.12
CA ALA A 127 5.57 0.03 -1.38
C ALA A 127 6.37 1.14 -2.06
N LEU A 128 5.83 2.37 -2.14
CA LEU A 128 6.54 3.53 -2.65
C LEU A 128 7.78 3.85 -1.83
N GLY A 129 7.70 3.74 -0.50
CA GLY A 129 8.84 3.90 0.39
C GLY A 129 9.98 2.94 0.05
N HIS A 130 9.68 1.66 -0.23
CA HIS A 130 10.67 0.68 -0.67
C HIS A 130 11.28 1.03 -2.02
N TYR A 131 10.46 1.40 -3.02
CA TYR A 131 10.97 1.82 -4.31
C TYR A 131 11.89 3.05 -4.22
N TYR A 132 11.59 4.00 -3.33
CA TYR A 132 12.49 5.13 -3.10
C TYR A 132 13.76 4.74 -2.31
N LEU A 133 13.71 3.71 -1.45
CA LEU A 133 14.93 3.23 -0.79
C LEU A 133 15.91 2.55 -1.75
N GLU A 134 15.40 1.84 -2.73
CA GLU A 134 16.20 1.01 -3.62
C GLU A 134 16.45 1.69 -4.98
N GLY A 135 15.47 2.47 -5.45
CA GLY A 135 15.39 2.94 -6.82
C GLY A 135 14.91 1.81 -7.76
N ILE A 136 14.57 2.16 -8.99
CA ILE A 136 14.22 1.18 -10.03
C ILE A 136 15.26 1.24 -11.14
N PRO A 137 16.03 0.16 -11.39
CA PRO A 137 17.10 0.16 -12.38
C PRO A 137 16.60 0.58 -13.78
N LYS A 138 17.40 1.37 -14.49
CA LYS A 138 17.13 1.84 -15.86
C LYS A 138 15.86 2.71 -16.00
N THR A 139 15.42 3.35 -14.90
CA THR A 139 14.30 4.30 -14.90
C THR A 139 14.73 5.63 -14.28
N GLU A 140 13.80 6.60 -14.28
CA GLU A 140 13.98 7.88 -13.59
C GLU A 140 13.76 7.79 -12.06
N ILE A 141 13.28 6.66 -11.57
CA ILE A 141 13.07 6.44 -10.13
C ILE A 141 14.41 6.07 -9.49
N LYS A 142 15.11 7.08 -9.02
CA LYS A 142 16.40 6.91 -8.35
C LYS A 142 16.20 6.69 -6.85
N ARG A 143 17.24 6.11 -6.23
CA ARG A 143 17.29 5.97 -4.77
C ARG A 143 17.18 7.34 -4.11
N ASP A 144 16.18 7.50 -3.24
CA ASP A 144 15.89 8.71 -2.48
C ASP A 144 15.37 8.35 -1.08
N PRO A 145 16.27 8.13 -0.10
CA PRO A 145 15.87 7.77 1.26
C PRO A 145 15.04 8.85 1.97
N SER A 146 15.16 10.12 1.58
CA SER A 146 14.36 11.19 2.17
C SER A 146 12.90 11.05 1.75
N ARG A 147 12.64 10.79 0.47
CA ARG A 147 11.28 10.48 -0.02
C ARG A 147 10.75 9.19 0.58
N ALA A 148 11.59 8.16 0.72
CA ALA A 148 11.18 6.92 1.38
C ALA A 148 10.67 7.19 2.79
N ARG A 149 11.42 8.02 3.56
CA ARG A 149 11.01 8.43 4.91
C ARG A 149 9.66 9.17 4.89
N GLU A 150 9.42 10.05 3.92
CA GLU A 150 8.15 10.77 3.79
C GLU A 150 6.98 9.79 3.56
N MET A 151 7.15 8.80 2.69
CA MET A 151 6.13 7.78 2.42
C MET A 151 5.82 6.95 3.67
N PHE A 152 6.87 6.44 4.34
CA PHE A 152 6.67 5.69 5.58
C PHE A 152 6.11 6.56 6.70
N ALA A 153 6.57 7.80 6.87
CA ALA A 153 6.07 8.70 7.91
C ALA A 153 4.59 9.03 7.71
N TYR A 154 4.15 9.20 6.46
CA TYR A 154 2.74 9.44 6.16
C TYR A 154 1.89 8.23 6.54
N ALA A 155 2.22 7.03 6.06
CA ALA A 155 1.49 5.82 6.38
C ALA A 155 1.54 5.47 7.87
N ALA A 156 2.67 5.69 8.53
CA ALA A 156 2.86 5.45 9.96
C ALA A 156 2.02 6.37 10.85
N SER A 157 1.89 7.63 10.46
CA SER A 157 1.22 8.66 11.27
C SER A 157 -0.27 8.74 10.95
N TYR A 158 -0.64 8.88 9.69
CA TYR A 158 -2.02 9.09 9.26
C TYR A 158 -2.82 7.78 9.29
N PHE A 159 -2.34 6.75 8.60
CA PHE A 159 -2.99 5.45 8.56
C PHE A 159 -2.64 4.57 9.77
N ARG A 160 -1.66 4.96 10.56
CA ARG A 160 -1.19 4.19 11.72
C ARG A 160 -0.75 2.77 11.35
N ASP A 161 -0.26 2.60 10.12
CA ASP A 161 0.13 1.31 9.55
C ASP A 161 1.33 0.72 10.30
N PRO A 162 1.28 -0.55 10.76
CA PRO A 162 2.35 -1.15 11.55
C PRO A 162 3.64 -1.39 10.76
N ASP A 163 3.56 -1.75 9.49
CA ASP A 163 4.74 -1.95 8.67
C ASP A 163 5.44 -0.63 8.37
N ALA A 164 4.66 0.42 8.05
CA ALA A 164 5.21 1.78 7.90
C ALA A 164 5.90 2.27 9.17
N GLN A 165 5.31 2.01 10.34
CA GLN A 165 5.89 2.34 11.64
C GLN A 165 7.21 1.61 11.86
N TYR A 166 7.28 0.33 11.50
CA TYR A 166 8.52 -0.47 11.55
C TYR A 166 9.60 0.10 10.62
N TYR A 167 9.29 0.35 9.34
CA TYR A 167 10.26 0.88 8.39
C TYR A 167 10.74 2.29 8.76
N LEU A 168 9.84 3.14 9.23
CA LEU A 168 10.19 4.46 9.72
C LEU A 168 11.15 4.36 10.93
N ALA A 169 10.90 3.43 11.86
CA ALA A 169 11.80 3.14 12.98
C ALA A 169 13.20 2.71 12.51
N ARG A 170 13.25 1.84 11.49
CA ARG A 170 14.51 1.40 10.87
C ARG A 170 15.29 2.58 10.31
N LEU A 171 14.63 3.50 9.59
CA LEU A 171 15.30 4.68 9.05
C LEU A 171 15.91 5.57 10.12
N TYR A 172 15.23 5.76 11.26
CA TYR A 172 15.78 6.49 12.41
C TYR A 172 16.92 5.72 13.09
N LEU A 173 16.83 4.40 13.19
CA LEU A 173 17.87 3.58 13.79
C LEU A 173 19.15 3.57 12.93
N ASP A 174 18.97 3.45 11.62
CA ASP A 174 20.09 3.34 10.66
C ASP A 174 20.64 4.71 10.23
N GLY A 175 19.95 5.82 10.53
CA GLY A 175 20.30 7.17 10.06
C GLY A 175 20.11 7.33 8.54
N THR A 176 19.22 6.58 7.94
CA THR A 176 18.97 6.56 6.49
C THR A 176 17.81 7.48 6.14
N GLY A 177 18.07 8.57 5.39
CA GLY A 177 17.04 9.57 5.05
C GLY A 177 16.50 10.38 6.23
N ALA A 178 17.04 10.14 7.44
CA ALA A 178 16.78 10.86 8.67
C ALA A 178 18.07 10.92 9.51
N PRO A 179 18.20 11.88 10.43
CA PRO A 179 19.24 11.81 11.43
C PRO A 179 19.12 10.53 12.27
N HIS A 180 20.27 9.93 12.62
CA HIS A 180 20.31 8.78 13.51
C HIS A 180 19.69 9.13 14.87
N ASP A 181 18.56 8.55 15.20
CA ASP A 181 17.83 8.74 16.46
C ASP A 181 17.22 7.43 16.98
N PRO A 182 18.00 6.62 17.71
CA PRO A 182 17.52 5.35 18.26
C PRO A 182 16.37 5.49 19.26
N ARG A 183 16.25 6.64 19.94
CA ARG A 183 15.11 6.88 20.84
C ARG A 183 13.82 7.04 20.06
N GLN A 184 13.87 7.76 18.97
CA GLN A 184 12.75 7.89 18.04
C GLN A 184 12.41 6.53 17.41
N ALA A 185 13.46 5.76 17.02
CA ALA A 185 13.28 4.41 16.51
C ALA A 185 12.54 3.52 17.53
N ALA A 186 12.96 3.51 18.79
CA ALA A 186 12.29 2.72 19.85
C ALA A 186 10.82 3.10 20.03
N ARG A 187 10.46 4.39 19.89
CA ARG A 187 9.05 4.84 19.95
C ARG A 187 8.23 4.25 18.81
N TRP A 188 8.74 4.34 17.57
CA TRP A 188 8.04 3.80 16.40
C TRP A 188 7.97 2.28 16.43
N PHE A 189 9.05 1.58 16.83
CA PHE A 189 9.01 0.14 17.07
C PHE A 189 7.96 -0.22 18.12
N GLY A 190 7.82 0.59 19.18
CA GLY A 190 6.81 0.38 20.23
C GLY A 190 5.39 0.45 19.68
N LEU A 191 5.08 1.44 18.84
CA LEU A 191 3.76 1.57 18.20
C LEU A 191 3.45 0.41 17.26
N SER A 192 4.45 -0.01 16.49
CA SER A 192 4.35 -1.14 15.56
C SER A 192 4.21 -2.48 16.29
N ALA A 193 5.04 -2.72 17.32
CA ALA A 193 5.04 -3.93 18.14
C ALA A 193 3.71 -4.14 18.86
N GLN A 194 3.10 -3.07 19.36
CA GLN A 194 1.77 -3.11 19.99
C GLN A 194 0.67 -3.59 19.03
N LYS A 195 0.85 -3.43 17.72
CA LYS A 195 -0.07 -3.91 16.67
C LYS A 195 0.26 -5.31 16.18
N GLY A 196 1.31 -5.92 16.74
CA GLY A 196 1.68 -7.29 16.44
C GLY A 196 2.66 -7.44 15.28
N GLN A 197 3.29 -6.36 14.80
CA GLN A 197 4.31 -6.45 13.77
C GLN A 197 5.54 -7.15 14.34
N CYS A 198 5.88 -8.31 13.76
CA CYS A 198 6.81 -9.28 14.33
C CYS A 198 8.24 -8.73 14.46
N GLU A 199 8.76 -8.14 13.39
CA GLU A 199 10.11 -7.61 13.38
C GLU A 199 10.25 -6.40 14.33
N ALA A 200 9.19 -5.59 14.48
CA ALA A 200 9.18 -4.49 15.43
C ALA A 200 9.19 -4.99 16.88
N GLN A 201 8.46 -6.08 17.18
CA GLN A 201 8.52 -6.74 18.49
C GLN A 201 9.93 -7.23 18.78
N ALA A 202 10.60 -7.85 17.80
CA ALA A 202 11.96 -8.33 17.96
C ALA A 202 12.97 -7.19 18.19
N MET A 203 12.90 -6.13 17.39
CA MET A 203 13.80 -4.99 17.51
C MET A 203 13.61 -4.22 18.82
N LEU A 204 12.35 -3.93 19.20
CA LEU A 204 12.05 -3.31 20.48
C LEU A 204 12.50 -4.19 21.66
N GLY A 205 12.23 -5.50 21.54
CA GLY A 205 12.62 -6.48 22.55
C GLY A 205 14.12 -6.49 22.77
N ALA A 206 14.92 -6.50 21.71
CA ALA A 206 16.37 -6.45 21.77
C ALA A 206 16.88 -5.14 22.41
N MET A 207 16.37 -4.00 21.97
CA MET A 207 16.74 -2.69 22.52
C MET A 207 16.46 -2.60 24.02
N LEU A 208 15.29 -3.02 24.46
CA LEU A 208 14.89 -3.01 25.88
C LEU A 208 15.69 -4.01 26.71
N PHE A 209 15.98 -5.20 26.16
CA PHE A 209 16.75 -6.22 26.84
C PHE A 209 18.20 -5.77 27.08
N ALA A 210 18.86 -5.26 26.04
CA ALA A 210 20.22 -4.79 26.13
C ALA A 210 20.35 -3.46 26.89
N GLY A 211 19.32 -2.61 26.87
CA GLY A 211 19.41 -1.23 27.31
C GLY A 211 20.13 -0.33 26.29
N ASP A 212 20.05 -0.72 25.02
CA ASP A 212 20.72 -0.02 23.94
C ASP A 212 19.92 1.23 23.54
N HIS A 213 20.52 2.40 23.77
CA HIS A 213 19.92 3.74 23.58
C HIS A 213 18.60 4.02 24.33
N VAL A 214 18.09 3.05 25.10
CA VAL A 214 16.92 3.15 25.96
C VAL A 214 17.24 2.56 27.34
N PRO A 215 16.55 2.95 28.41
CA PRO A 215 16.75 2.30 29.71
C PRO A 215 16.52 0.79 29.61
N ARG A 216 17.44 0.01 30.20
CA ARG A 216 17.33 -1.45 30.23
C ARG A 216 16.08 -1.90 30.96
N GLN A 217 15.26 -2.72 30.30
CA GLN A 217 14.05 -3.31 30.82
C GLN A 217 13.98 -4.78 30.37
N ALA A 218 14.90 -5.59 30.90
CA ALA A 218 15.15 -6.94 30.39
C ALA A 218 13.92 -7.83 30.36
N ALA A 219 13.09 -7.81 31.41
CA ALA A 219 11.86 -8.59 31.45
C ALA A 219 10.84 -8.18 30.36
N ARG A 220 10.69 -6.87 30.10
CA ARG A 220 9.86 -6.40 28.98
C ARG A 220 10.47 -6.75 27.63
N GLY A 221 11.79 -6.63 27.52
CA GLY A 221 12.52 -7.04 26.32
C GLY A 221 12.28 -8.50 25.99
N LEU A 222 12.40 -9.40 26.97
CA LEU A 222 12.12 -10.82 26.83
C LEU A 222 10.66 -11.11 26.44
N MET A 223 9.71 -10.39 27.02
CA MET A 223 8.29 -10.52 26.65
C MET A 223 8.08 -10.22 25.15
N TRP A 224 8.64 -9.09 24.66
CA TRP A 224 8.52 -8.73 23.25
C TRP A 224 9.23 -9.73 22.32
N LEU A 225 10.42 -10.21 22.70
CA LEU A 225 11.14 -11.25 21.96
C LEU A 225 10.36 -12.57 21.92
N ALA A 226 9.68 -12.94 23.01
CA ALA A 226 8.84 -14.14 23.05
C ALA A 226 7.65 -14.03 22.09
N LEU A 227 6.97 -12.87 22.06
CA LEU A 227 5.88 -12.60 21.12
C LEU A 227 6.36 -12.65 19.66
N ALA A 228 7.51 -12.03 19.39
CA ALA A 228 8.11 -12.06 18.07
C ALA A 228 8.45 -13.48 17.62
N LYS A 229 9.05 -14.28 18.52
CA LYS A 229 9.38 -15.68 18.21
C LYS A 229 8.16 -16.53 17.90
N ASP A 230 7.06 -16.33 18.64
CA ASP A 230 5.80 -17.06 18.45
C ASP A 230 5.18 -16.80 17.09
N SER A 231 5.30 -15.57 16.57
CA SER A 231 4.75 -15.14 15.28
C SER A 231 5.75 -15.17 14.12
N ALA A 232 7.03 -15.51 14.39
CA ALA A 232 8.08 -15.50 13.37
C ALA A 232 7.87 -16.57 12.29
N ARG A 233 8.05 -16.16 11.03
CA ARG A 233 8.04 -17.08 9.89
C ARG A 233 9.38 -17.83 9.78
N THR A 234 9.40 -18.87 8.97
CA THR A 234 10.59 -19.72 8.77
C THR A 234 11.80 -18.97 8.21
N ASP A 235 11.58 -17.94 7.42
CA ASP A 235 12.62 -17.05 6.87
C ASP A 235 13.17 -16.04 7.90
N GLN A 236 12.53 -15.91 9.07
CA GLN A 236 12.90 -15.00 10.15
C GLN A 236 13.65 -15.72 11.31
N ALA A 237 14.45 -16.73 11.00
CA ALA A 237 15.21 -17.50 12.01
C ALA A 237 16.12 -16.64 12.91
N TRP A 238 16.47 -15.43 12.49
CA TRP A 238 17.22 -14.47 13.29
C TRP A 238 16.47 -14.03 14.56
N ILE A 239 15.14 -13.96 14.52
CA ILE A 239 14.30 -13.62 15.68
C ILE A 239 14.40 -14.70 16.75
N THR A 240 14.32 -15.99 16.35
CA THR A 240 14.50 -17.11 17.26
C THR A 240 15.89 -17.09 17.91
N LYS A 241 16.94 -16.85 17.13
CA LYS A 241 18.32 -16.75 17.66
C LYS A 241 18.46 -15.60 18.66
N LEU A 242 17.82 -14.47 18.38
CA LEU A 242 17.84 -13.31 19.25
C LEU A 242 17.16 -13.59 20.60
N TYR A 243 15.96 -14.19 20.55
CA TYR A 243 15.26 -14.64 21.75
C TYR A 243 16.08 -15.66 22.57
N ASP A 244 16.60 -16.69 21.93
CA ASP A 244 17.35 -17.76 22.60
C ASP A 244 18.63 -17.21 23.27
N SER A 245 19.29 -16.23 22.62
CA SER A 245 20.43 -15.52 23.18
C SER A 245 20.05 -14.70 24.41
N ALA A 246 18.94 -13.95 24.32
CA ALA A 246 18.44 -13.14 25.44
C ALA A 246 18.03 -14.00 26.63
N VAL A 247 17.35 -15.13 26.39
CA VAL A 247 16.95 -16.08 27.47
C VAL A 247 18.18 -16.65 28.21
N LYS A 248 19.25 -16.98 27.49
CA LYS A 248 20.51 -17.50 28.10
C LYS A 248 21.19 -16.46 28.98
N GLN A 249 21.09 -15.20 28.64
CA GLN A 249 21.72 -14.07 29.36
C GLN A 249 20.87 -13.55 30.54
N ALA A 250 19.57 -13.78 30.50
CA ALA A 250 18.64 -13.26 31.49
C ALA A 250 18.76 -14.01 32.82
N SER A 251 18.62 -13.29 33.94
CA SER A 251 18.48 -13.88 35.25
C SER A 251 17.16 -14.66 35.39
N GLU A 252 17.05 -15.49 36.41
CA GLU A 252 15.83 -16.22 36.73
C GLU A 252 14.67 -15.27 37.02
N ASP A 253 14.89 -14.20 37.80
CA ASP A 253 13.90 -13.17 38.13
C ASP A 253 13.41 -12.44 36.86
N GLU A 254 14.32 -12.09 35.95
CA GLU A 254 13.98 -11.42 34.68
C GLU A 254 13.09 -12.33 33.81
N ARG A 255 13.39 -13.63 33.75
CA ARG A 255 12.58 -14.62 33.03
C ARG A 255 11.19 -14.80 33.68
N ALA A 256 11.16 -14.92 35.01
CA ALA A 256 9.89 -15.03 35.76
C ALA A 256 9.00 -13.79 35.54
N LEU A 257 9.58 -12.60 35.65
CA LEU A 257 8.85 -11.34 35.43
C LEU A 257 8.41 -11.19 33.94
N ALA A 258 9.20 -11.62 32.99
CA ALA A 258 8.83 -11.63 31.59
C ALA A 258 7.59 -12.51 31.33
N ALA A 259 7.52 -13.67 31.96
CA ALA A 259 6.35 -14.56 31.88
C ALA A 259 5.08 -13.90 32.44
N VAL A 260 5.20 -13.13 33.54
CA VAL A 260 4.07 -12.36 34.10
C VAL A 260 3.60 -11.28 33.12
N TYR A 261 4.54 -10.53 32.50
CA TYR A 261 4.20 -9.51 31.50
C TYR A 261 3.54 -10.13 30.26
N LEU A 262 4.06 -11.27 29.78
CA LEU A 262 3.50 -11.97 28.63
C LEU A 262 2.06 -12.43 28.90
N ARG A 263 1.81 -13.02 30.06
CA ARG A 263 0.45 -13.46 30.46
C ARG A 263 -0.52 -12.28 30.46
N ARG A 264 -0.15 -11.18 31.12
CA ARG A 264 -0.98 -9.96 31.17
C ARG A 264 -1.25 -9.40 29.77
N TRP A 265 -0.24 -9.38 28.90
CA TRP A 265 -0.40 -8.92 27.52
C TRP A 265 -1.40 -9.78 26.73
N LEU A 266 -1.34 -11.10 26.89
CA LEU A 266 -2.26 -12.02 26.22
C LEU A 266 -3.70 -11.92 26.77
N GLU A 267 -3.86 -11.67 28.05
CA GLU A 267 -5.18 -11.45 28.68
C GLU A 267 -5.87 -10.20 28.13
N THR A 268 -5.16 -9.06 28.06
CA THR A 268 -5.71 -7.79 27.57
C THR A 268 -6.10 -7.79 26.08
N ARG A 269 -5.74 -8.81 25.31
CA ARG A 269 -6.09 -8.95 23.88
C ARG A 269 -7.22 -9.93 23.61
N ARG A 270 -7.71 -10.60 24.63
CA ARG A 270 -8.86 -11.52 24.53
C ARG A 270 -10.19 -10.83 24.84
N GLU A 271 -10.13 -9.66 25.45
CA GLU A 271 -11.26 -8.76 25.68
C GLU A 271 -11.49 -7.82 24.47
#